data_4abf56f7492906341f60a40a2b983121
#
_entry.id   4abf56f7492906341f60a40a2b983121
#
_cell.length_a   1.000
_cell.length_b   1.000
_cell.length_c   1.000
_cell.angle_alpha   90.00
_cell.angle_beta   90.00
_cell.angle_gamma   90.00
#
_symmetry.space_group_name_H-M   'P 1'
#
loop_
_entity.id
_entity.type
_entity.pdbx_description
1 polymer ?
#
loop_
_entity_poly.entity_id
_entity_poly.type
_entity_poly.pdbx_seq_one_letter_code
_entity_poly.pdbx_strand_id
1 'polypeptide(L)'
;MPWNKPYNPPKNQRLDPAFYASTDHIVFITVCTFNRRQAFVRPDLNQLVVDELRALQERYHCSVYTYCLMLDHLHYLVRPTQDGVSVLTFANRFKGSSTNQSWAVGWQGKLWQRGCWDHIVRTEESLLAIAQYILDNPVRKGVVARAEDWPWSGHMNPLPL
;
A
#
# COMPACT_ATOMS: atom_id res chain seq x y z
N MET A 1 -21.02 -2.72 -15.15
CA MET A 1 -20.03 -2.94 -16.23
C MET A 1 -18.63 -2.91 -15.67
N PRO A 2 -17.81 -3.90 -15.98
CA PRO A 2 -16.41 -3.81 -15.61
C PRO A 2 -15.76 -2.61 -16.30
N TRP A 3 -14.87 -1.96 -15.59
CA TRP A 3 -14.12 -0.84 -16.11
C TRP A 3 -13.03 -1.37 -17.05
N ASN A 4 -13.13 -1.08 -18.33
CA ASN A 4 -12.26 -1.66 -19.37
C ASN A 4 -11.01 -0.83 -19.65
N LYS A 5 -10.86 0.35 -19.05
CA LYS A 5 -9.71 1.20 -19.29
C LYS A 5 -8.59 0.90 -18.30
N PRO A 6 -7.31 0.94 -18.70
CA PRO A 6 -6.21 0.89 -17.74
C PRO A 6 -6.34 2.01 -16.72
N TYR A 7 -6.04 1.69 -15.47
CA TYR A 7 -6.07 2.67 -14.40
C TYR A 7 -4.91 3.66 -14.55
N ASN A 8 -5.23 4.95 -14.45
CA ASN A 8 -4.28 6.05 -14.46
C ASN A 8 -4.40 6.79 -13.13
N PRO A 9 -3.39 6.74 -12.25
CA PRO A 9 -3.49 7.43 -10.96
C PRO A 9 -3.67 8.94 -11.14
N PRO A 10 -4.67 9.54 -10.47
CA PRO A 10 -4.83 11.00 -10.50
C PRO A 10 -3.77 11.69 -9.66
N LYS A 11 -3.70 13.02 -9.76
CA LYS A 11 -2.88 13.81 -8.84
C LYS A 11 -3.40 13.65 -7.41
N ASN A 12 -2.47 13.68 -6.44
CA ASN A 12 -2.86 13.61 -5.04
C ASN A 12 -3.68 14.82 -4.65
N GLN A 13 -4.89 14.56 -4.13
CA GLN A 13 -5.78 15.61 -3.64
C GLN A 13 -6.44 15.10 -2.37
N ARG A 14 -5.93 15.59 -1.22
CA ARG A 14 -6.46 15.18 0.07
C ARG A 14 -7.87 15.70 0.26
N LEU A 15 -8.78 14.81 0.62
CA LEU A 15 -10.17 15.11 0.90
C LEU A 15 -10.39 15.33 2.39
N ASP A 16 -11.63 15.60 2.78
CA ASP A 16 -12.00 15.72 4.18
C ASP A 16 -11.60 14.46 4.96
N PRO A 17 -11.07 14.59 6.20
CA PRO A 17 -10.66 13.44 7.00
C PRO A 17 -11.71 12.34 7.17
N ALA A 18 -13.00 12.69 7.17
CA ALA A 18 -14.08 11.72 7.31
C ALA A 18 -14.07 10.65 6.20
N PHE A 19 -13.63 10.99 4.99
CA PHE A 19 -13.56 10.03 3.89
C PHE A 19 -12.56 8.92 4.14
N TYR A 20 -11.50 9.18 4.92
CA TYR A 20 -10.45 8.21 5.21
C TYR A 20 -10.77 7.36 6.44
N ALA A 21 -11.82 7.68 7.17
CA ALA A 21 -12.22 7.03 8.40
C ALA A 21 -13.59 6.34 8.29
N SER A 22 -14.02 6.03 7.07
CA SER A 22 -15.31 5.39 6.79
C SER A 22 -15.12 3.97 6.30
N THR A 23 -15.92 3.04 6.82
CA THR A 23 -15.96 1.66 6.32
C THR A 23 -16.53 1.57 4.91
N ASP A 24 -17.08 2.64 4.37
CA ASP A 24 -17.65 2.68 3.02
C ASP A 24 -16.60 2.94 1.93
N HIS A 25 -15.38 3.30 2.30
CA HIS A 25 -14.37 3.71 1.32
C HIS A 25 -13.13 2.83 1.36
N ILE A 26 -12.75 2.34 0.19
CA ILE A 26 -11.45 1.72 -0.05
C ILE A 26 -10.51 2.81 -0.55
N VAL A 27 -9.31 2.86 0.00
CA VAL A 27 -8.31 3.88 -0.33
C VAL A 27 -7.08 3.21 -0.91
N PHE A 28 -6.61 3.74 -2.04
CA PHE A 28 -5.34 3.36 -2.64
C PHE A 28 -4.25 4.26 -2.05
N ILE A 29 -3.27 3.65 -1.38
CA ILE A 29 -2.19 4.37 -0.71
C ILE A 29 -0.85 3.99 -1.34
N THR A 30 0.00 5.00 -1.52
CA THR A 30 1.41 4.81 -1.89
C THR A 30 2.29 5.52 -0.86
N VAL A 31 3.21 4.77 -0.28
CA VAL A 31 4.24 5.31 0.61
C VAL A 31 5.60 5.10 -0.04
N CYS A 32 6.43 6.14 -0.04
CA CYS A 32 7.75 6.11 -0.67
C CYS A 32 8.85 6.12 0.38
N THR A 33 9.99 5.53 0.04
CA THR A 33 11.16 5.55 0.92
C THR A 33 11.74 6.96 1.02
N PHE A 34 12.42 7.20 2.15
CA PHE A 34 13.13 8.46 2.38
C PHE A 34 14.20 8.66 1.29
N ASN A 35 14.15 9.83 0.63
CA ASN A 35 15.00 10.16 -0.51
C ASN A 35 14.92 9.17 -1.67
N ARG A 36 13.81 8.42 -1.79
CA ARG A 36 13.61 7.40 -2.83
C ARG A 36 14.75 6.39 -2.91
N ARG A 37 15.36 6.07 -1.77
CA ARG A 37 16.42 5.07 -1.68
C ARG A 37 15.85 3.69 -1.99
N GLN A 38 16.60 2.88 -2.71
CA GLN A 38 16.20 1.51 -3.02
C GLN A 38 16.44 0.59 -1.81
N ALA A 39 15.57 0.73 -0.80
CA ALA A 39 15.68 0.00 0.46
C ALA A 39 15.31 -1.48 0.29
N PHE A 40 14.38 -1.79 -0.60
CA PHE A 40 13.75 -3.12 -0.66
C PHE A 40 14.42 -4.03 -1.69
N VAL A 41 15.74 -4.11 -1.59
CA VAL A 41 16.58 -5.02 -2.36
C VAL A 41 17.04 -6.23 -1.53
N ARG A 42 16.71 -6.24 -0.24
CA ARG A 42 17.07 -7.30 0.72
C ARG A 42 15.84 -8.10 1.10
N PRO A 43 15.82 -9.42 0.87
CA PRO A 43 14.64 -10.24 1.21
C PRO A 43 14.24 -10.18 2.68
N ASP A 44 15.19 -10.08 3.62
CA ASP A 44 14.88 -9.99 5.05
C ASP A 44 14.11 -8.73 5.40
N LEU A 45 14.54 -7.57 4.88
CA LEU A 45 13.84 -6.31 5.10
C LEU A 45 12.48 -6.31 4.39
N ASN A 46 12.42 -6.82 3.16
CA ASN A 46 11.18 -6.91 2.38
C ASN A 46 10.13 -7.73 3.12
N GLN A 47 10.51 -8.91 3.62
CA GLN A 47 9.61 -9.78 4.35
C GLN A 47 9.12 -9.12 5.64
N LEU A 48 10.01 -8.45 6.36
CA LEU A 48 9.67 -7.72 7.58
C LEU A 48 8.60 -6.66 7.31
N VAL A 49 8.76 -5.88 6.24
CA VAL A 49 7.83 -4.80 5.88
C VAL A 49 6.46 -5.36 5.50
N VAL A 50 6.42 -6.42 4.69
CA VAL A 50 5.16 -7.07 4.30
C VAL A 50 4.48 -7.70 5.52
N ASP A 51 5.23 -8.38 6.37
CA ASP A 51 4.68 -9.01 7.59
C ASP A 51 4.14 -7.96 8.56
N GLU A 52 4.80 -6.82 8.68
CA GLU A 52 4.32 -5.73 9.55
C GLU A 52 3.01 -5.14 9.03
N LEU A 53 2.91 -4.91 7.73
CA LEU A 53 1.66 -4.44 7.12
C LEU A 53 0.51 -5.39 7.43
N ARG A 54 0.76 -6.70 7.34
CA ARG A 54 -0.22 -7.74 7.65
C ARG A 54 -0.58 -7.75 9.13
N ALA A 55 0.41 -7.66 10.01
CA ALA A 55 0.20 -7.77 11.45
C ALA A 55 -0.60 -6.61 12.03
N LEU A 56 -0.48 -5.41 11.47
CA LEU A 56 -1.14 -4.23 12.00
C LEU A 56 -2.63 -4.17 11.70
N GLN A 57 -3.14 -5.01 10.79
CA GLN A 57 -4.54 -4.97 10.38
C GLN A 57 -5.51 -5.14 11.56
N GLU A 58 -5.31 -6.17 12.38
CA GLU A 58 -6.18 -6.41 13.54
C GLU A 58 -6.01 -5.33 14.60
N ARG A 59 -4.77 -4.97 14.88
CA ARG A 59 -4.44 -4.01 15.94
C ARG A 59 -5.03 -2.64 15.67
N TYR A 60 -5.06 -2.21 14.42
CA TYR A 60 -5.51 -0.87 14.04
C TYR A 60 -6.77 -0.89 13.18
N HIS A 61 -7.50 -1.99 13.19
CA HIS A 61 -8.84 -2.12 12.60
C HIS A 61 -8.93 -1.63 11.16
N CYS A 62 -8.03 -2.15 10.32
CA CYS A 62 -8.06 -1.95 8.88
C CYS A 62 -7.88 -3.29 8.17
N SER A 63 -8.45 -3.41 6.97
CA SER A 63 -8.20 -4.54 6.07
C SER A 63 -7.37 -4.06 4.88
N VAL A 64 -6.24 -4.70 4.66
CA VAL A 64 -5.38 -4.49 3.49
C VAL A 64 -5.71 -5.56 2.45
N TYR A 65 -5.90 -5.15 1.22
CA TYR A 65 -6.22 -6.05 0.10
C TYR A 65 -4.99 -6.28 -0.77
N THR A 66 -5.02 -5.80 -2.00
CA THR A 66 -3.89 -5.92 -2.91
C THR A 66 -2.74 -5.01 -2.48
N TYR A 67 -1.53 -5.53 -2.55
CA TYR A 67 -0.32 -4.76 -2.23
C TYR A 67 0.81 -5.11 -3.18
N CYS A 68 1.77 -4.21 -3.32
CA CYS A 68 3.02 -4.46 -4.01
C CYS A 68 4.14 -3.62 -3.39
N LEU A 69 5.14 -4.30 -2.84
CA LEU A 69 6.34 -3.67 -2.32
C LEU A 69 7.38 -3.60 -3.45
N MET A 70 7.64 -2.39 -3.91
CA MET A 70 8.67 -2.12 -4.91
C MET A 70 10.00 -1.75 -4.24
N LEU A 71 11.02 -1.47 -5.03
CA LEU A 71 12.37 -1.18 -4.49
C LEU A 71 12.40 0.05 -3.60
N ASP A 72 11.56 1.06 -3.89
CA ASP A 72 11.59 2.37 -3.23
C ASP A 72 10.20 2.87 -2.83
N HIS A 73 9.18 2.01 -2.90
CA HIS A 73 7.82 2.40 -2.49
C HIS A 73 6.94 1.18 -2.28
N LEU A 74 5.82 1.41 -1.62
CA LEU A 74 4.79 0.40 -1.37
C LEU A 74 3.44 0.94 -1.83
N HIS A 75 2.75 0.16 -2.64
CA HIS A 75 1.34 0.38 -3.00
C HIS A 75 0.46 -0.59 -2.23
N TYR A 76 -0.69 -0.12 -1.73
CA TYR A 76 -1.69 -1.03 -1.18
C TYR A 76 -3.09 -0.42 -1.19
N LEU A 77 -4.09 -1.29 -1.18
CA LEU A 77 -5.51 -0.94 -0.99
C LEU A 77 -5.87 -1.25 0.44
N VAL A 78 -6.60 -0.35 1.08
CA VAL A 78 -6.95 -0.48 2.50
C VAL A 78 -8.33 0.12 2.77
N ARG A 79 -9.05 -0.47 3.74
CA ARG A 79 -10.34 0.03 4.21
C ARG A 79 -10.41 -0.13 5.73
N PRO A 80 -10.95 0.86 6.46
CA PRO A 80 -11.23 0.68 7.88
C PRO A 80 -12.26 -0.44 8.09
N THR A 81 -12.10 -1.21 9.16
CA THR A 81 -13.09 -2.19 9.59
C THR A 81 -14.06 -1.63 10.61
N GLN A 82 -13.79 -0.42 11.10
CA GLN A 82 -14.63 0.33 12.03
C GLN A 82 -14.68 1.79 11.60
N ASP A 83 -15.86 2.41 11.66
CA ASP A 83 -15.99 3.84 11.42
C ASP A 83 -15.21 4.62 12.49
N GLY A 84 -14.62 5.73 12.09
CA GLY A 84 -13.78 6.55 12.96
C GLY A 84 -12.30 6.15 12.97
N VAL A 85 -11.94 5.00 12.40
CA VAL A 85 -10.55 4.58 12.24
C VAL A 85 -10.04 5.09 10.90
N SER A 86 -9.01 5.94 10.92
CA SER A 86 -8.47 6.53 9.70
C SER A 86 -7.39 5.63 9.07
N VAL A 87 -7.52 5.39 7.77
CA VAL A 87 -6.46 4.69 7.01
C VAL A 87 -5.17 5.51 6.94
N LEU A 88 -5.24 6.83 7.11
CA LEU A 88 -4.05 7.68 7.17
C LEU A 88 -3.29 7.49 8.47
N THR A 89 -4.01 7.34 9.59
CA THR A 89 -3.41 6.96 10.87
C THR A 89 -2.78 5.58 10.79
N PHE A 90 -3.47 4.63 10.16
CA PHE A 90 -2.93 3.29 9.91
C PHE A 90 -1.60 3.38 9.14
N ALA A 91 -1.55 4.18 8.07
CA ALA A 91 -0.33 4.37 7.28
C ALA A 91 0.81 4.92 8.14
N ASN A 92 0.54 5.92 8.99
CA ASN A 92 1.56 6.50 9.87
C ASN A 92 2.05 5.50 10.92
N ARG A 93 1.16 4.70 11.50
CA ARG A 93 1.53 3.64 12.46
C ARG A 93 2.40 2.59 11.80
N PHE A 94 2.03 2.16 10.59
CA PHE A 94 2.81 1.21 9.82
C PHE A 94 4.21 1.76 9.51
N LYS A 95 4.31 3.02 9.07
CA LYS A 95 5.60 3.65 8.77
C LYS A 95 6.50 3.70 10.00
N GLY A 96 5.94 4.07 11.16
CA GLY A 96 6.69 4.12 12.41
C GLY A 96 7.19 2.75 12.87
N SER A 97 6.31 1.77 12.91
CA SER A 97 6.66 0.43 13.41
C SER A 97 7.60 -0.31 12.46
N SER A 98 7.39 -0.21 11.15
CA SER A 98 8.29 -0.85 10.17
C SER A 98 9.68 -0.21 10.19
N THR A 99 9.76 1.10 10.39
CA THR A 99 11.05 1.78 10.57
C THR A 99 11.78 1.25 11.81
N ASN A 100 11.10 1.19 12.97
CA ASN A 100 11.70 0.69 14.20
C ASN A 100 12.22 -0.74 14.02
N GLN A 101 11.44 -1.60 13.38
CA GLN A 101 11.85 -2.98 13.15
C GLN A 101 12.98 -3.10 12.13
N SER A 102 13.05 -2.19 11.14
CA SER A 102 14.09 -2.21 10.13
C SER A 102 15.50 -2.07 10.73
N TRP A 103 15.61 -1.36 11.84
CA TRP A 103 16.89 -1.18 12.52
C TRP A 103 17.44 -2.50 13.08
N ALA A 104 16.55 -3.40 13.49
CA ALA A 104 16.96 -4.74 13.98
C ALA A 104 17.58 -5.61 12.90
N VAL A 105 17.28 -5.35 11.62
CA VAL A 105 17.89 -6.09 10.49
C VAL A 105 18.97 -5.27 9.76
N GLY A 106 19.44 -4.19 10.39
CA GLY A 106 20.61 -3.45 9.92
C GLY A 106 20.31 -2.21 9.07
N TRP A 107 19.06 -1.84 8.86
CA TRP A 107 18.75 -0.56 8.24
C TRP A 107 19.12 0.57 9.20
N GLN A 108 19.59 1.70 8.67
CA GLN A 108 19.97 2.85 9.47
C GLN A 108 19.16 4.09 9.07
N GLY A 109 18.63 4.78 10.07
CA GLY A 109 17.91 6.03 9.87
C GLY A 109 16.48 5.84 9.41
N LYS A 110 15.95 6.85 8.72
CA LYS A 110 14.58 6.87 8.23
C LYS A 110 14.40 5.83 7.12
N LEU A 111 13.28 5.09 7.20
CA LEU A 111 12.90 4.17 6.12
C LEU A 111 11.98 4.87 5.11
N TRP A 112 10.99 5.60 5.59
CA TRP A 112 9.97 6.21 4.75
C TRP A 112 10.07 7.73 4.74
N GLN A 113 9.67 8.34 3.62
CA GLN A 113 9.48 9.78 3.58
C GLN A 113 8.20 10.17 4.32
N ARG A 114 8.10 11.44 4.68
CA ARG A 114 6.90 11.99 5.32
C ARG A 114 5.74 11.99 4.35
N GLY A 115 4.53 11.71 4.87
CA GLY A 115 3.30 11.73 4.08
C GLY A 115 3.10 10.48 3.25
N CYS A 116 2.07 10.52 2.43
CA CYS A 116 1.75 9.47 1.47
C CYS A 116 0.92 10.07 0.34
N TRP A 117 0.91 9.37 -0.80
CA TRP A 117 -0.10 9.62 -1.83
C TRP A 117 -1.31 8.74 -1.51
N ASP A 118 -2.51 9.30 -1.67
CA ASP A 118 -3.75 8.58 -1.40
C ASP A 118 -4.82 8.94 -2.44
N HIS A 119 -5.68 7.95 -2.74
CA HIS A 119 -6.80 8.12 -3.65
C HIS A 119 -7.95 7.24 -3.16
N ILE A 120 -9.10 7.85 -2.91
CA ILE A 120 -10.31 7.11 -2.54
C ILE A 120 -10.89 6.49 -3.80
N VAL A 121 -11.09 5.17 -3.78
CA VAL A 121 -11.66 4.45 -4.91
C VAL A 121 -13.12 4.89 -5.07
N ARG A 122 -13.46 5.41 -6.24
CA ARG A 122 -14.78 5.92 -6.54
C ARG A 122 -15.68 4.84 -7.12
N THR A 123 -16.98 5.03 -7.04
CA THR A 123 -17.95 4.05 -7.52
C THR A 123 -17.86 3.81 -9.02
N GLU A 124 -17.41 4.81 -9.79
CA GLU A 124 -17.23 4.69 -11.24
C GLU A 124 -15.89 4.04 -11.63
N GLU A 125 -15.02 3.76 -10.67
CA GLU A 125 -13.74 3.10 -10.92
C GLU A 125 -13.85 1.61 -10.65
N SER A 126 -13.14 0.81 -11.46
CA SER A 126 -13.04 -0.62 -11.20
C SER A 126 -11.98 -0.90 -10.14
N LEU A 127 -12.39 -1.49 -9.02
CA LEU A 127 -11.47 -1.98 -8.00
C LEU A 127 -10.50 -3.00 -8.58
N LEU A 128 -10.98 -3.85 -9.52
CA LEU A 128 -10.13 -4.82 -10.22
C LEU A 128 -9.05 -4.13 -11.06
N ALA A 129 -9.39 -3.04 -11.75
CA ALA A 129 -8.41 -2.31 -12.57
C ALA A 129 -7.31 -1.70 -11.71
N ILE A 130 -7.67 -1.16 -10.54
CA ILE A 130 -6.70 -0.60 -9.60
C ILE A 130 -5.82 -1.71 -9.01
N ALA A 131 -6.41 -2.82 -8.60
CA ALA A 131 -5.66 -3.97 -8.09
C ALA A 131 -4.67 -4.49 -9.15
N GLN A 132 -5.10 -4.59 -10.40
CA GLN A 132 -4.24 -5.01 -11.50
C GLN A 132 -3.11 -4.00 -11.75
N TYR A 133 -3.39 -2.72 -11.67
CA TYR A 133 -2.37 -1.67 -11.75
C TYR A 133 -1.28 -1.87 -10.68
N ILE A 134 -1.69 -2.19 -9.45
CA ILE A 134 -0.76 -2.44 -8.34
C ILE A 134 0.10 -3.68 -8.64
N LEU A 135 -0.51 -4.78 -9.06
CA LEU A 135 0.19 -6.05 -9.31
C LEU A 135 1.11 -5.98 -10.53
N ASP A 136 0.79 -5.13 -11.50
CA ASP A 136 1.59 -4.97 -12.72
C ASP A 136 2.77 -4.02 -12.53
N ASN A 137 2.89 -3.38 -11.38
CA ASN A 137 3.95 -2.41 -11.14
C ASN A 137 5.37 -2.96 -11.40
N PRO A 138 5.73 -4.17 -10.94
CA PRO A 138 7.07 -4.72 -11.23
C PRO A 138 7.33 -4.92 -12.72
N VAL A 139 6.31 -5.26 -13.48
CA VAL A 139 6.40 -5.42 -14.96
C VAL A 139 6.55 -4.04 -15.62
N ARG A 140 5.71 -3.07 -15.24
CA ARG A 140 5.82 -1.69 -15.78
C ARG A 140 7.17 -1.06 -15.53
N LYS A 141 7.78 -1.35 -14.37
CA LYS A 141 9.10 -0.82 -14.01
C LYS A 141 10.26 -1.66 -14.54
N GLY A 142 9.98 -2.76 -15.25
CA GLY A 142 10.99 -3.58 -15.87
C GLY A 142 11.81 -4.44 -14.92
N VAL A 143 11.34 -4.69 -13.68
CA VAL A 143 12.08 -5.50 -12.69
C VAL A 143 11.85 -7.00 -12.89
N VAL A 144 10.70 -7.38 -13.43
CA VAL A 144 10.36 -8.77 -13.80
C VAL A 144 9.62 -8.78 -15.12
N ALA A 145 9.66 -9.92 -15.83
CA ALA A 145 8.91 -10.10 -17.06
C ALA A 145 7.42 -10.39 -16.79
N ARG A 146 7.11 -11.06 -15.67
CA ARG A 146 5.76 -11.49 -15.31
C ARG A 146 5.46 -11.07 -13.88
N ALA A 147 4.25 -10.59 -13.62
CA ALA A 147 3.84 -10.12 -12.29
C ALA A 147 3.96 -11.21 -11.22
N GLU A 148 3.61 -12.45 -11.56
CA GLU A 148 3.70 -13.60 -10.64
C GLU A 148 5.12 -13.97 -10.23
N ASP A 149 6.12 -13.45 -10.93
CA ASP A 149 7.53 -13.68 -10.58
C ASP A 149 8.03 -12.69 -9.51
N TRP A 150 7.21 -11.71 -9.12
CA TRP A 150 7.55 -10.76 -8.07
C TRP A 150 7.05 -11.27 -6.71
N PRO A 151 7.96 -11.62 -5.77
CA PRO A 151 7.55 -12.26 -4.52
C PRO A 151 6.91 -11.31 -3.50
N TRP A 152 7.01 -10.00 -3.71
CA TRP A 152 6.61 -8.99 -2.72
C TRP A 152 5.31 -8.29 -3.09
N SER A 153 4.39 -9.02 -3.70
CA SER A 153 3.06 -8.55 -4.07
C SER A 153 2.04 -9.66 -3.92
N GLY A 154 0.78 -9.29 -3.82
CA GLY A 154 -0.32 -10.23 -3.72
C GLY A 154 -1.55 -9.60 -3.09
N HIS A 155 -2.41 -10.47 -2.54
CA HIS A 155 -3.61 -10.07 -1.81
C HIS A 155 -3.49 -10.54 -0.37
N MET A 156 -3.60 -9.63 0.60
CA MET A 156 -3.65 -9.99 2.02
C MET A 156 -5.05 -10.48 2.41
N ASN A 157 -6.08 -9.91 1.78
CA ASN A 157 -7.46 -10.31 1.91
C ASN A 157 -8.10 -10.33 0.51
N PRO A 158 -9.13 -11.15 0.27
CA PRO A 158 -9.86 -11.12 -0.99
C PRO A 158 -10.46 -9.74 -1.25
N LEU A 159 -10.45 -9.32 -2.51
CA LEU A 159 -11.07 -8.05 -2.88
C LEU A 159 -12.59 -8.11 -2.59
N PRO A 160 -13.16 -7.08 -1.98
CA PRO A 160 -14.59 -7.02 -1.67
C PRO A 160 -15.38 -6.62 -2.93
N LEU A 161 -15.56 -7.57 -3.82
CA LEU A 161 -16.27 -7.38 -5.08
C LEU A 161 -17.76 -7.66 -4.95
#